data_b734aadcb8ccd730f94eb3a700181a45
#
_entry.id   b734aadcb8ccd730f94eb3a700181a45
#
_cell.length_a   1.000
_cell.length_b   1.000
_cell.length_c   1.000
_cell.angle_alpha   90.00
_cell.angle_beta   90.00
_cell.angle_gamma   90.00
#
_symmetry.space_group_name_H-M   'P 1'
#
loop_
_entity.id
_entity.type
_entity.pdbx_description
1 polymer ?
#
loop_
_entity_poly.entity_id
_entity_poly.type
_entity_poly.pdbx_seq_one_letter_code
_entity_poly.pdbx_strand_id
1 'polypeptide(L)'
;MDEAVRAYLERYPDEIKVLFEKMRDIIYSVAPAAEEKLWAKLPSYYAGERFVRLIPFKDHINVEAAAIMGHRDELGDYSVTPKGMLQISVKNDLPAELLERIFSETLTK
;
A
#
# COMPACT_ATOMS: atom_id res chain seq x y z
N MET A 1 10.17 -11.72 0.69
CA MET A 1 9.06 -11.22 1.53
C MET A 1 9.29 -11.65 2.97
N ASP A 2 9.09 -10.74 3.90
CA ASP A 2 9.18 -11.05 5.32
C ASP A 2 8.24 -12.20 5.70
N GLU A 3 8.71 -13.12 6.55
CA GLU A 3 7.95 -14.32 6.90
C GLU A 3 6.64 -14.01 7.61
N ALA A 4 6.62 -13.01 8.48
CA ALA A 4 5.40 -12.63 9.19
C ALA A 4 4.37 -12.03 8.23
N VAL A 5 4.82 -11.23 7.27
CA VAL A 5 3.96 -10.67 6.24
C VAL A 5 3.40 -11.77 5.34
N ARG A 6 4.24 -12.73 4.95
CA ARG A 6 3.81 -13.87 4.14
C ARG A 6 2.72 -14.67 4.85
N ALA A 7 2.94 -14.99 6.12
CA ALA A 7 1.98 -15.75 6.92
C ALA A 7 0.66 -14.97 7.08
N TYR A 8 0.76 -13.65 7.25
CA TYR A 8 -0.41 -12.79 7.35
C TYR A 8 -1.27 -12.86 6.09
N LEU A 9 -0.63 -12.88 4.90
CA LEU A 9 -1.35 -12.92 3.63
C LEU A 9 -2.02 -14.25 3.33
N GLU A 10 -1.59 -15.34 3.97
CA GLU A 10 -2.14 -16.67 3.69
C GLU A 10 -3.65 -16.77 3.89
N ARG A 11 -4.21 -15.94 4.74
CA ARG A 11 -5.64 -15.94 5.05
C ARG A 11 -6.51 -15.21 4.03
N TYR A 12 -5.90 -14.56 3.04
CA TYR A 12 -6.63 -13.74 2.08
C TYR A 12 -6.80 -14.44 0.73
N PRO A 13 -7.82 -14.06 -0.06
CA PRO A 13 -8.02 -14.65 -1.40
C PRO A 13 -6.84 -14.36 -2.32
N ASP A 14 -6.67 -15.21 -3.34
CA ASP A 14 -5.58 -15.07 -4.29
C ASP A 14 -5.58 -13.70 -5.00
N GLU A 15 -6.77 -13.16 -5.30
CA GLU A 15 -6.89 -11.84 -5.92
C GLU A 15 -6.26 -10.74 -5.06
N ILE A 16 -6.43 -10.84 -3.75
CA ILE A 16 -5.84 -9.87 -2.81
C ILE A 16 -4.33 -10.08 -2.74
N LYS A 17 -3.86 -11.33 -2.75
CA LYS A 17 -2.42 -11.60 -2.74
C LYS A 17 -1.74 -11.02 -3.97
N VAL A 18 -2.36 -11.17 -5.14
CA VAL A 18 -1.81 -10.61 -6.39
C VAL A 18 -1.78 -9.09 -6.34
N LEU A 19 -2.88 -8.47 -5.90
CA LEU A 19 -2.93 -7.01 -5.77
C LEU A 19 -1.88 -6.50 -4.78
N PHE A 20 -1.75 -7.18 -3.64
CA PHE A 20 -0.76 -6.84 -2.62
C PHE A 20 0.66 -6.88 -3.19
N GLU A 21 1.00 -7.94 -3.92
CA GLU A 21 2.33 -8.08 -4.50
C GLU A 21 2.64 -7.00 -5.52
N LYS A 22 1.65 -6.60 -6.32
CA LYS A 22 1.81 -5.49 -7.27
C LYS A 22 2.11 -4.18 -6.55
N MET A 23 1.39 -3.91 -5.46
CA MET A 23 1.63 -2.70 -4.67
C MET A 23 2.99 -2.74 -3.98
N ARG A 24 3.37 -3.92 -3.46
CA ARG A 24 4.67 -4.11 -2.84
C ARG A 24 5.80 -3.86 -3.84
N ASP A 25 5.64 -4.34 -5.06
CA ASP A 25 6.64 -4.12 -6.11
C ASP A 25 6.80 -2.62 -6.41
N ILE A 26 5.71 -1.87 -6.42
CA ILE A 26 5.77 -0.42 -6.62
C ILE A 26 6.53 0.25 -5.47
N ILE A 27 6.25 -0.16 -4.23
CA ILE A 27 6.98 0.37 -3.06
C ILE A 27 8.48 0.17 -3.24
N TYR A 28 8.91 -1.05 -3.58
CA TYR A 28 10.33 -1.36 -3.72
C TYR A 28 10.97 -0.75 -4.97
N SER A 29 10.16 -0.39 -5.97
CA SER A 29 10.69 0.31 -7.14
C SER A 29 11.13 1.74 -6.79
N VAL A 30 10.49 2.37 -5.80
CA VAL A 30 10.81 3.75 -5.38
C VAL A 30 11.64 3.80 -4.11
N ALA A 31 11.58 2.77 -3.28
CA ALA A 31 12.31 2.71 -2.01
C ALA A 31 12.92 1.32 -1.81
N PRO A 32 14.00 0.99 -2.55
CA PRO A 32 14.57 -0.36 -2.53
C PRO A 32 15.07 -0.83 -1.17
N ALA A 33 15.40 0.10 -0.27
CA ALA A 33 15.90 -0.23 1.06
C ALA A 33 14.81 -0.20 2.14
N ALA A 34 13.54 -0.09 1.76
CA ALA A 34 12.45 -0.05 2.73
C ALA A 34 12.42 -1.34 3.57
N GLU A 35 12.20 -1.19 4.85
CA GLU A 35 12.10 -2.32 5.76
C GLU A 35 10.66 -2.83 5.81
N GLU A 36 10.45 -4.09 5.43
CA GLU A 36 9.14 -4.74 5.47
C GLU A 36 8.97 -5.46 6.81
N LYS A 37 7.87 -5.18 7.49
CA LYS A 37 7.54 -5.87 8.74
C LYS A 37 6.06 -5.71 9.09
N LEU A 38 5.56 -6.51 10.04
CA LEU A 38 4.25 -6.25 10.62
C LEU A 38 4.41 -5.23 11.75
N TRP A 39 3.60 -4.18 11.70
CA TRP A 39 3.47 -3.23 12.79
C TRP A 39 2.01 -3.23 13.22
N ALA A 40 1.77 -3.48 14.51
CA ALA A 40 0.41 -3.61 15.03
C ALA A 40 -0.42 -4.59 14.19
N LYS A 41 0.21 -5.69 13.77
CA LYS A 41 -0.38 -6.75 12.94
C LYS A 41 -0.74 -6.32 11.53
N LEU A 42 -0.16 -5.23 11.02
CA LEU A 42 -0.39 -4.72 9.67
C LEU A 42 0.91 -4.70 8.86
N PRO A 43 0.87 -5.18 7.61
CA PRO A 43 2.05 -5.09 6.72
C PRO A 43 2.48 -3.64 6.54
N SER A 44 3.73 -3.34 6.88
CA SER A 44 4.25 -1.98 6.89
C SER A 44 5.63 -1.93 6.24
N TYR A 45 5.91 -0.82 5.59
CA TYR A 45 7.15 -0.58 4.85
C TYR A 45 7.75 0.73 5.33
N TYR A 46 8.91 0.66 5.97
CA TYR A 46 9.54 1.80 6.62
C TYR A 46 10.78 2.29 5.89
N ALA A 47 10.89 3.60 5.77
CA ALA A 47 12.13 4.28 5.37
C ALA A 47 12.43 5.28 6.51
N GLY A 48 13.20 4.82 7.50
CA GLY A 48 13.38 5.56 8.74
C GLY A 48 12.07 5.63 9.51
N GLU A 49 11.59 6.84 9.79
CA GLU A 49 10.32 7.05 10.49
C GLU A 49 9.13 7.15 9.53
N ARG A 50 9.39 7.22 8.23
CA ARG A 50 8.33 7.31 7.24
C ARG A 50 7.86 5.92 6.88
N PHE A 51 6.57 5.79 6.57
CA PHE A 51 6.03 4.47 6.27
C PHE A 51 4.89 4.50 5.27
N VAL A 52 4.67 3.34 4.66
CA VAL A 52 3.47 3.00 3.92
C VAL A 52 2.93 1.72 4.53
N ARG A 53 1.62 1.63 4.76
CA ARG A 53 0.97 0.40 5.19
C ARG A 53 -0.01 -0.07 4.13
N LEU A 54 -0.01 -1.38 3.90
CA LEU A 54 -0.97 -2.02 3.03
C LEU A 54 -1.87 -2.88 3.90
N ILE A 55 -3.15 -2.52 3.97
CA ILE A 55 -4.11 -3.15 4.87
C ILE A 55 -5.12 -3.94 4.05
N PRO A 56 -4.92 -5.27 3.90
CA PRO A 56 -5.80 -6.07 3.06
C PRO A 56 -7.12 -6.41 3.75
N PHE A 57 -8.14 -6.54 2.91
CA PHE A 57 -9.46 -7.06 3.26
C PHE A 57 -9.82 -8.13 2.23
N LYS A 58 -11.04 -8.64 2.24
CA LYS A 58 -11.44 -9.70 1.31
C LYS A 58 -11.44 -9.29 -0.15
N ASP A 59 -11.78 -8.04 -0.44
CA ASP A 59 -12.00 -7.56 -1.81
C ASP A 59 -11.31 -6.24 -2.12
N HIS A 60 -10.51 -5.73 -1.20
CA HIS A 60 -9.79 -4.46 -1.39
C HIS A 60 -8.59 -4.36 -0.47
N ILE A 61 -7.73 -3.40 -0.76
CA ILE A 61 -6.60 -3.05 0.10
C ILE A 61 -6.69 -1.55 0.39
N ASN A 62 -6.61 -1.20 1.68
CA ASN A 62 -6.47 0.20 2.07
C ASN A 62 -4.99 0.54 2.13
N VAL A 63 -4.62 1.68 1.55
CA VAL A 63 -3.23 2.16 1.55
C VAL A 63 -3.14 3.35 2.49
N GLU A 64 -2.27 3.23 3.47
CA GLU A 64 -1.96 4.34 4.39
C GLU A 64 -0.62 4.92 4.01
N ALA A 65 -0.60 6.19 3.60
CA ALA A 65 0.61 6.89 3.19
C ALA A 65 0.38 8.39 3.35
N ALA A 66 1.36 9.09 3.92
CA ALA A 66 1.20 10.52 4.23
C ALA A 66 0.91 11.38 3.00
N ALA A 67 1.46 11.02 1.83
CA ALA A 67 1.31 11.83 0.63
C ALA A 67 -0.05 11.68 -0.07
N ILE A 68 -0.92 10.75 0.35
CA ILE A 68 -2.20 10.53 -0.33
C ILE A 68 -3.03 11.80 -0.43
N MET A 69 -3.14 12.55 0.67
CA MET A 69 -4.00 13.74 0.68
C MET A 69 -3.50 14.85 -0.23
N GLY A 70 -2.19 14.88 -0.50
CA GLY A 70 -1.62 15.83 -1.46
C GLY A 70 -1.97 15.53 -2.90
N HIS A 71 -2.45 14.31 -3.18
CA HIS A 71 -2.86 13.87 -4.52
C HIS A 71 -4.36 13.68 -4.64
N ARG A 72 -5.13 14.24 -3.71
CA ARG A 72 -6.57 14.02 -3.65
C ARG A 72 -7.29 14.30 -4.97
N ASP A 73 -6.90 15.37 -5.66
CA ASP A 73 -7.52 15.75 -6.92
C ASP A 73 -7.25 14.75 -8.06
N GLU A 74 -6.20 13.94 -7.92
CA GLU A 74 -5.82 12.94 -8.90
C GLU A 74 -6.43 11.58 -8.65
N LEU A 75 -7.10 11.39 -7.52
CA LEU A 75 -7.64 10.08 -7.13
C LEU A 75 -8.91 9.69 -7.89
N GLY A 76 -9.60 10.69 -8.48
CA GLY A 76 -10.78 10.42 -9.30
C GLY A 76 -11.85 9.64 -8.55
N ASP A 77 -12.23 8.50 -9.10
CA ASP A 77 -13.30 7.67 -8.56
C ASP A 77 -12.84 6.72 -7.43
N TYR A 78 -11.54 6.72 -7.10
CA TYR A 78 -11.07 5.88 -6.00
C TYR A 78 -11.58 6.42 -4.67
N SER A 79 -11.97 5.50 -3.79
CA SER A 79 -12.49 5.88 -2.48
C SER A 79 -11.35 6.23 -1.52
N VAL A 80 -11.59 7.24 -0.69
CA VAL A 80 -10.67 7.59 0.39
C VAL A 80 -11.47 7.47 1.69
N THR A 81 -10.92 6.74 2.66
CA THR A 81 -11.61 6.54 3.94
C THR A 81 -11.60 7.82 4.77
N PRO A 82 -12.45 7.92 5.81
CA PRO A 82 -12.44 9.09 6.70
C PRO A 82 -11.08 9.36 7.35
N LYS A 83 -10.24 8.33 7.49
CA LYS A 83 -8.89 8.47 8.05
C LYS A 83 -7.85 8.82 7.00
N GLY A 84 -8.25 9.02 5.75
CA GLY A 84 -7.33 9.41 4.68
C GLY A 84 -6.63 8.26 3.97
N MET A 85 -7.08 7.03 4.13
CA MET A 85 -6.53 5.89 3.44
C MET A 85 -7.14 5.73 2.07
N LEU A 86 -6.32 5.43 1.06
CA LEU A 86 -6.79 5.16 -0.28
C LEU A 86 -7.26 3.71 -0.37
N GLN A 87 -8.50 3.51 -0.83
CA GLN A 87 -9.09 2.18 -0.94
C GLN A 87 -9.05 1.72 -2.39
N ILE A 88 -8.39 0.59 -2.64
CA ILE A 88 -8.29 0.03 -3.98
C ILE A 88 -8.91 -1.37 -3.98
N SER A 89 -10.00 -1.52 -4.74
CA SER A 89 -10.71 -2.78 -4.88
C SER A 89 -10.02 -3.67 -5.90
N VAL A 90 -10.18 -5.00 -5.76
CA VAL A 90 -9.70 -5.95 -6.77
C VAL A 90 -10.34 -5.71 -8.14
N LYS A 91 -11.47 -5.02 -8.17
CA LYS A 91 -12.18 -4.68 -9.42
C LYS A 91 -11.69 -3.40 -10.07
N ASN A 92 -10.92 -2.58 -9.36
CA ASN A 92 -10.36 -1.34 -9.90
C ASN A 92 -9.10 -1.65 -10.70
N ASP A 93 -8.82 -0.81 -11.69
CA ASP A 93 -7.49 -0.82 -12.29
C ASP A 93 -6.52 -0.24 -11.26
N LEU A 94 -5.34 -0.84 -11.16
CA LEU A 94 -4.32 -0.35 -10.23
C LEU A 94 -3.72 0.95 -10.77
N PRO A 95 -3.81 2.08 -10.04
CA PRO A 95 -3.23 3.34 -10.51
C PRO A 95 -1.72 3.38 -10.23
N ALA A 96 -0.97 2.57 -10.98
CA ALA A 96 0.45 2.33 -10.70
C ALA A 96 1.30 3.60 -10.70
N GLU A 97 1.12 4.47 -11.70
CA GLU A 97 1.91 5.70 -11.78
C GLU A 97 1.63 6.65 -10.62
N LEU A 98 0.35 6.76 -10.25
CA LEU A 98 -0.03 7.60 -9.12
C LEU A 98 0.52 7.02 -7.81
N LEU A 99 0.45 5.71 -7.64
CA LEU A 99 1.01 5.06 -6.45
C LEU A 99 2.52 5.23 -6.39
N GLU A 100 3.23 5.16 -7.52
CA GLU A 100 4.67 5.44 -7.54
C GLU A 100 4.96 6.82 -6.96
N ARG A 101 4.22 7.84 -7.40
CA ARG A 101 4.42 9.20 -6.90
C ARG A 101 4.08 9.31 -5.42
N ILE A 102 2.97 8.73 -5.00
CA ILE A 102 2.54 8.77 -3.60
C ILE A 102 3.58 8.07 -2.71
N PHE A 103 4.03 6.88 -3.09
CA PHE A 103 5.00 6.12 -2.29
C PHE A 103 6.36 6.82 -2.27
N SER A 104 6.80 7.36 -3.42
CA SER A 104 8.05 8.09 -3.48
C SER A 104 8.03 9.32 -2.58
N GLU A 105 6.96 10.11 -2.62
CA GLU A 105 6.83 11.29 -1.78
C GLU A 105 6.73 10.94 -0.31
N THR A 106 6.05 9.84 0.01
CA THR A 106 5.90 9.41 1.40
C THR A 106 7.21 8.89 1.98
N LEU A 107 7.94 8.07 1.23
CA LEU A 107 9.09 7.34 1.76
C LEU A 107 10.44 8.03 1.50
N THR A 108 10.55 8.90 0.50
CA THR A 108 11.84 9.46 0.11
C THR A 108 11.96 10.97 0.33
N LYS A 109 10.94 11.63 0.78
CA LYS A 109 10.92 13.06 1.09
C LYS A 109 10.52 13.29 2.53
#